data_7145da6ccedab73dc5fb5248a98d590d
#
_entry.id   7145da6ccedab73dc5fb5248a98d590d
#
_cell.length_a   1.000
_cell.length_b   1.000
_cell.length_c   1.000
_cell.angle_alpha   90.00
_cell.angle_beta   90.00
_cell.angle_gamma   90.00
#
_symmetry.space_group_name_H-M   'P 1'
#
loop_
_entity.id
_entity.type
_entity.pdbx_description
1 polymer ?
#
loop_
_entity_poly.entity_id
_entity_poly.type
_entity_poly.pdbx_seq_one_letter_code
_entity_poly.pdbx_strand_id
1 'polypeptide(L)'
;MKEINIYGDLVAHKFREDGLEYDLSSLNRDLAALAVAEGDVVFVNLNTMGGCTVTAFGMYNKIRRFAADNKVKIKTRIDGYCASAGVVLLLAGDERVGNAYAEPFVHNAWSMVWDGVDKKSAKKLFEDLSKTDNQIAALYAE
;
A
#
# COMPACT_ATOMS: atom_id res chain seq x y z
N MET A 1 7.33 4.39 20.76
CA MET A 1 6.58 4.91 19.59
C MET A 1 5.79 3.73 19.03
N LYS A 2 4.53 3.92 18.65
CA LYS A 2 3.68 2.85 18.07
C LYS A 2 3.82 2.96 16.56
N GLU A 3 4.57 2.04 15.96
CA GLU A 3 4.88 2.13 14.53
C GLU A 3 5.01 0.76 13.88
N ILE A 4 4.71 0.71 12.59
CA ILE A 4 4.99 -0.39 11.69
C ILE A 4 5.78 0.12 10.49
N ASN A 5 6.62 -0.74 9.92
CA ASN A 5 7.46 -0.40 8.78
C ASN A 5 7.07 -1.26 7.58
N ILE A 6 6.54 -0.64 6.54
CA ILE A 6 6.20 -1.29 5.28
C ILE A 6 7.33 -0.95 4.29
N TYR A 7 8.34 -1.81 4.28
CA TYR A 7 9.53 -1.65 3.47
C TYR A 7 9.64 -2.79 2.46
N GLY A 8 10.18 -2.49 1.29
CA GLY A 8 10.31 -3.44 0.20
C GLY A 8 9.09 -3.48 -0.72
N ASP A 9 9.09 -4.45 -1.65
CA ASP A 9 8.06 -4.60 -2.66
C ASP A 9 6.76 -5.16 -2.08
N LEU A 10 5.62 -4.61 -2.51
CA LEU A 10 4.31 -5.12 -2.13
C LEU A 10 3.97 -6.35 -2.97
N VAL A 11 3.90 -7.51 -2.34
CA VAL A 11 3.68 -8.79 -3.01
C VAL A 11 2.39 -9.46 -2.55
N ALA A 12 1.77 -10.25 -3.43
CA ALA A 12 0.58 -11.03 -3.07
C ALA A 12 0.91 -12.12 -2.05
N HIS A 13 2.10 -12.69 -2.15
CA HIS A 13 2.63 -13.69 -1.25
C HIS A 13 4.14 -13.51 -1.13
N LYS A 14 4.63 -13.48 0.11
CA LYS A 14 6.04 -13.29 0.40
C LYS A 14 6.81 -14.60 0.20
N PHE A 15 7.88 -14.55 -0.58
CA PHE A 15 8.80 -15.66 -0.83
C PHE A 15 10.18 -15.46 -0.21
N ARG A 16 10.52 -14.22 0.17
CA ARG A 16 11.85 -13.83 0.66
C ARG A 16 11.74 -13.31 2.08
N GLU A 17 12.68 -13.73 2.91
CA GLU A 17 12.76 -13.28 4.32
C GLU A 17 13.85 -12.22 4.54
N ASP A 18 14.41 -11.67 3.46
CA ASP A 18 15.49 -10.67 3.49
C ASP A 18 15.01 -9.22 3.72
N GLY A 19 13.70 -9.03 3.95
CA GLY A 19 13.11 -7.72 4.17
C GLY A 19 12.81 -6.93 2.88
N LEU A 20 13.01 -7.52 1.71
CA LEU A 20 12.76 -6.87 0.42
C LEU A 20 11.34 -7.06 -0.09
N GLU A 21 10.52 -7.84 0.60
CA GLU A 21 9.12 -8.10 0.28
C GLU A 21 8.23 -7.89 1.51
N TYR A 22 7.03 -7.35 1.27
CA TYR A 22 6.02 -7.15 2.30
C TYR A 22 4.64 -7.55 1.77
N ASP A 23 3.94 -8.41 2.51
CA ASP A 23 2.62 -8.92 2.16
C ASP A 23 1.57 -8.63 3.24
N LEU A 24 0.32 -9.00 2.97
CA LEU A 24 -0.78 -8.78 3.92
C LEU A 24 -0.59 -9.59 5.23
N SER A 25 0.10 -10.73 5.18
CA SER A 25 0.41 -11.53 6.37
C SER A 25 1.40 -10.81 7.27
N SER A 26 2.41 -10.16 6.67
CA SER A 26 3.35 -9.30 7.38
C SER A 26 2.63 -8.15 8.10
N LEU A 27 1.73 -7.46 7.39
CA LEU A 27 0.92 -6.39 7.99
C LEU A 27 0.05 -6.89 9.14
N ASN A 28 -0.61 -8.04 8.98
CA ASN A 28 -1.45 -8.61 10.03
C ASN A 28 -0.64 -8.92 11.31
N ARG A 29 0.55 -9.50 11.15
CA ARG A 29 1.47 -9.78 12.26
C ARG A 29 1.91 -8.50 12.95
N ASP A 30 2.33 -7.49 12.17
CA ASP A 30 2.88 -6.25 12.70
C ASP A 30 1.81 -5.42 13.42
N LEU A 31 0.57 -5.35 12.88
CA LEU A 31 -0.56 -4.72 13.57
C LEU A 31 -0.96 -5.46 14.85
N ALA A 32 -0.93 -6.80 14.83
CA ALA A 32 -1.28 -7.61 16.02
C ALA A 32 -0.26 -7.47 17.14
N ALA A 33 0.99 -7.13 16.82
CA ALA A 33 2.06 -6.89 17.81
C ALA A 33 1.96 -5.51 18.48
N LEU A 34 1.16 -4.57 17.93
CA LEU A 34 1.00 -3.24 18.49
C LEU A 34 0.09 -3.25 19.72
N ALA A 35 0.61 -2.84 20.85
CA ALA A 35 -0.18 -2.52 22.03
C ALA A 35 -0.71 -1.08 21.94
N VAL A 36 -1.93 -0.91 21.44
CA VAL A 36 -2.55 0.41 21.28
C VAL A 36 -3.68 0.65 22.28
N ALA A 37 -3.92 1.92 22.60
CA ALA A 37 -5.06 2.40 23.37
C ALA A 37 -5.84 3.44 22.55
N GLU A 38 -7.11 3.63 22.89
CA GLU A 38 -7.95 4.67 22.28
C GLU A 38 -7.25 6.04 22.36
N GLY A 39 -7.23 6.76 21.25
CA GLY A 39 -6.59 8.07 21.12
C GLY A 39 -5.11 8.04 20.74
N ASP A 40 -4.49 6.88 20.67
CA ASP A 40 -3.10 6.76 20.22
C ASP A 40 -2.92 7.20 18.76
N VAL A 41 -1.68 7.56 18.45
CA VAL A 41 -1.22 7.75 17.07
C VAL A 41 -0.30 6.60 16.68
N VAL A 42 -0.64 5.91 15.60
CA VAL A 42 0.16 4.83 15.02
C VAL A 42 0.85 5.33 13.76
N PHE A 43 2.16 5.23 13.72
CA PHE A 43 2.93 5.56 12.52
C PHE A 43 3.00 4.37 11.58
N VAL A 44 2.76 4.62 10.31
CA VAL A 44 2.98 3.66 9.21
C VAL A 44 4.08 4.24 8.33
N ASN A 45 5.28 3.70 8.50
CA ASN A 45 6.46 4.15 7.80
C ASN A 45 6.56 3.41 6.47
N LEU A 46 6.80 4.15 5.39
CA LEU A 46 6.81 3.65 4.03
C LEU A 46 8.18 3.85 3.38
N ASN A 47 8.72 2.77 2.83
CA ASN A 47 9.86 2.78 1.93
C ASN A 47 9.69 1.65 0.91
N THR A 48 8.93 1.91 -0.17
CA THR A 48 8.50 0.90 -1.12
C THR A 48 8.41 1.42 -2.54
N MET A 49 8.81 0.61 -3.49
CA MET A 49 8.60 0.86 -4.93
C MET A 49 7.17 0.55 -5.39
N GLY A 50 6.34 0.02 -4.49
CA GLY A 50 5.00 -0.43 -4.83
C GLY A 50 4.96 -1.92 -5.13
N GLY A 51 4.16 -2.31 -6.11
CA GLY A 51 4.00 -3.71 -6.53
C GLY A 51 2.53 -4.08 -6.74
N CYS A 52 2.07 -5.15 -6.11
CA CYS A 52 0.72 -5.69 -6.29
C CYS A 52 -0.36 -4.71 -5.78
N THR A 53 -1.17 -4.17 -6.69
CA THR A 53 -2.25 -3.22 -6.36
C THR A 53 -3.34 -3.84 -5.50
N VAL A 54 -3.70 -5.11 -5.74
CA VAL A 54 -4.69 -5.82 -4.93
C VAL A 54 -4.23 -5.95 -3.48
N THR A 55 -2.95 -6.25 -3.28
CA THR A 55 -2.33 -6.29 -1.95
C THR A 55 -2.36 -4.91 -1.29
N ALA A 56 -2.00 -3.87 -2.02
CA ALA A 56 -2.00 -2.50 -1.49
C ALA A 56 -3.41 -2.05 -1.05
N PHE A 57 -4.45 -2.32 -1.84
CA PHE A 57 -5.83 -2.04 -1.44
C PHE A 57 -6.26 -2.87 -0.21
N GLY A 58 -5.87 -4.16 -0.15
CA GLY A 58 -6.11 -4.99 1.02
C GLY A 58 -5.46 -4.43 2.29
N MET A 59 -4.22 -3.96 2.18
CA MET A 59 -3.49 -3.32 3.27
C MET A 59 -4.12 -1.99 3.68
N TYR A 60 -4.49 -1.13 2.71
CA TYR A 60 -5.21 0.12 2.97
C TYR A 60 -6.46 -0.14 3.82
N ASN A 61 -7.33 -1.04 3.36
CA ASN A 61 -8.56 -1.39 4.06
C ASN A 61 -8.29 -1.96 5.46
N LYS A 62 -7.22 -2.76 5.61
CA LYS A 62 -6.83 -3.33 6.90
C LYS A 62 -6.35 -2.26 7.87
N ILE A 63 -5.53 -1.32 7.43
CA ILE A 63 -5.04 -0.19 8.24
C ILE A 63 -6.22 0.70 8.67
N ARG A 64 -7.12 1.05 7.75
CA ARG A 64 -8.29 1.88 8.06
C ARG A 64 -9.23 1.20 9.05
N ARG A 65 -9.47 -0.11 8.88
CA ARG A 65 -10.27 -0.88 9.83
C ARG A 65 -9.60 -0.98 11.20
N PHE A 66 -8.29 -1.25 11.25
CA PHE A 66 -7.54 -1.26 12.51
C PHE A 66 -7.66 0.06 13.24
N ALA A 67 -7.57 1.19 12.53
CA ALA A 67 -7.74 2.52 13.10
C ALA A 67 -9.12 2.72 13.72
N ALA A 68 -10.17 2.33 13.00
CA ALA A 68 -11.55 2.44 13.45
C ALA A 68 -11.84 1.55 14.67
N ASP A 69 -11.45 0.28 14.60
CA ASP A 69 -11.70 -0.72 15.64
C ASP A 69 -11.02 -0.35 16.97
N ASN A 70 -9.84 0.23 16.91
CA ASN A 70 -9.05 0.62 18.07
C ASN A 70 -9.19 2.12 18.43
N LYS A 71 -9.95 2.89 17.65
CA LYS A 71 -10.11 4.35 17.80
C LYS A 71 -8.77 5.09 17.89
N VAL A 72 -7.85 4.73 17.01
CA VAL A 72 -6.52 5.33 16.88
C VAL A 72 -6.43 6.18 15.61
N LYS A 73 -5.49 7.11 15.58
CA LYS A 73 -5.15 7.86 14.36
C LYS A 73 -3.97 7.19 13.65
N ILE A 74 -4.02 7.18 12.34
CA ILE A 74 -2.91 6.72 11.49
C ILE A 74 -2.16 7.93 10.96
N LYS A 75 -0.84 7.92 11.14
CA LYS A 75 0.06 8.88 10.52
C LYS A 75 1.02 8.14 9.60
N THR A 76 0.84 8.31 8.30
CA THR A 76 1.74 7.72 7.31
C THR A 76 2.96 8.62 7.11
N ARG A 77 4.14 8.01 6.98
CA ARG A 77 5.40 8.72 6.81
C ARG A 77 6.23 8.08 5.71
N ILE A 78 6.69 8.87 4.75
CA ILE A 78 7.63 8.42 3.72
C ILE A 78 9.04 8.58 4.28
N ASP A 79 9.75 7.47 4.48
CA ASP A 79 11.12 7.47 4.97
C ASP A 79 12.16 7.59 3.83
N GLY A 80 11.84 7.11 2.65
CA GLY A 80 12.67 7.23 1.47
C GLY A 80 11.81 7.31 0.22
N TYR A 81 11.40 6.18 -0.30
CA TYR A 81 10.63 6.05 -1.54
C TYR A 81 9.19 5.60 -1.27
N CYS A 82 8.24 6.15 -2.00
CA CYS A 82 6.84 5.72 -1.96
C CYS A 82 6.24 5.78 -3.35
N ALA A 83 6.30 4.67 -4.08
CA ALA A 83 5.95 4.65 -5.49
C ALA A 83 4.76 3.73 -5.80
N SER A 84 4.06 4.05 -6.91
CA SER A 84 3.06 3.16 -7.50
C SER A 84 2.01 2.74 -6.47
N ALA A 85 1.78 1.44 -6.30
CA ALA A 85 0.85 0.90 -5.29
C ALA A 85 1.18 1.31 -3.84
N GLY A 86 2.44 1.71 -3.55
CA GLY A 86 2.82 2.25 -2.24
C GLY A 86 2.08 3.54 -1.88
N VAL A 87 1.73 4.36 -2.86
CA VAL A 87 0.98 5.60 -2.63
C VAL A 87 -0.44 5.33 -2.12
N VAL A 88 -1.05 4.19 -2.46
CA VAL A 88 -2.31 3.75 -1.87
C VAL A 88 -2.19 3.63 -0.35
N LEU A 89 -1.06 3.13 0.14
CA LEU A 89 -0.81 3.02 1.59
C LEU A 89 -0.58 4.38 2.25
N LEU A 90 0.08 5.31 1.54
CA LEU A 90 0.25 6.68 2.01
C LEU A 90 -1.11 7.34 2.31
N LEU A 91 -2.11 7.07 1.46
CA LEU A 91 -3.46 7.61 1.61
C LEU A 91 -4.27 6.96 2.74
N ALA A 92 -3.79 5.87 3.34
CA ALA A 92 -4.41 5.29 4.52
C ALA A 92 -4.23 6.15 5.79
N GLY A 93 -3.32 7.14 5.77
CA GLY A 93 -3.06 8.03 6.90
C GLY A 93 -4.10 9.14 7.04
N ASP A 94 -4.52 9.41 8.26
CA ASP A 94 -5.25 10.64 8.62
C ASP A 94 -4.35 11.87 8.45
N GLU A 95 -3.05 11.69 8.70
CA GLU A 95 -1.99 12.65 8.40
C GLU A 95 -0.90 11.98 7.56
N ARG A 96 -0.34 12.72 6.60
CA ARG A 96 0.72 12.27 5.69
C ARG A 96 1.94 13.15 5.85
N VAL A 97 3.10 12.55 6.06
CA VAL A 97 4.38 13.26 6.26
C VAL A 97 5.43 12.70 5.30
N GLY A 98 6.18 13.57 4.69
CA GLY A 98 7.37 13.23 3.92
C GLY A 98 8.60 13.92 4.52
N ASN A 99 9.74 13.25 4.51
CA ASN A 99 11.03 13.86 4.78
C ASN A 99 11.44 14.76 3.61
N ALA A 100 12.43 15.63 3.81
CA ALA A 100 12.91 16.55 2.79
C ALA A 100 13.40 15.86 1.49
N TYR A 101 13.80 14.60 1.59
CA TYR A 101 14.29 13.77 0.47
C TYR A 101 13.33 12.63 0.13
N ALA A 102 12.09 12.68 0.61
CA ALA A 102 11.07 11.68 0.27
C ALA A 102 10.56 11.89 -1.16
N GLU A 103 10.46 10.80 -1.92
CA GLU A 103 10.02 10.81 -3.29
C GLU A 103 8.73 9.99 -3.48
N PRO A 104 7.54 10.62 -3.45
CA PRO A 104 6.33 9.97 -3.92
C PRO A 104 6.32 9.92 -5.45
N PHE A 105 6.00 8.76 -6.01
CA PHE A 105 5.93 8.57 -7.46
C PHE A 105 4.63 7.87 -7.88
N VAL A 106 3.91 8.49 -8.80
CA VAL A 106 2.59 8.03 -9.29
C VAL A 106 2.67 7.75 -10.77
N HIS A 107 2.07 6.65 -11.19
CA HIS A 107 1.88 6.28 -12.58
C HIS A 107 0.63 5.42 -12.75
N ASN A 108 0.15 5.26 -13.98
CA ASN A 108 -0.98 4.39 -14.27
C ASN A 108 -0.63 2.93 -14.01
N ALA A 109 -1.64 2.12 -13.70
CA ALA A 109 -1.48 0.68 -13.54
C ALA A 109 -0.95 0.04 -14.83
N TRP A 110 -0.08 -0.93 -14.66
CA TRP A 110 0.47 -1.70 -15.78
C TRP A 110 0.56 -3.18 -15.43
N SER A 111 0.68 -4.02 -16.43
CA SER A 111 0.85 -5.46 -16.26
C SER A 111 1.85 -6.01 -17.26
N MET A 112 2.62 -7.01 -16.85
CA MET A 112 3.41 -7.81 -17.78
C MET A 112 2.56 -8.90 -18.39
N VAL A 113 2.72 -9.09 -19.69
CA VAL A 113 2.11 -10.20 -20.43
C VAL A 113 3.25 -11.09 -20.94
N TRP A 114 3.31 -12.31 -20.43
CA TRP A 114 4.36 -13.27 -20.76
C TRP A 114 4.02 -14.14 -21.97
N ASP A 115 2.72 -14.34 -22.22
CA ASP A 115 2.20 -15.13 -23.33
C ASP A 115 1.62 -14.24 -24.43
N GLY A 116 1.31 -14.86 -25.58
CA GLY A 116 0.65 -14.15 -26.68
C GLY A 116 -0.73 -13.61 -26.25
N VAL A 117 -1.04 -12.43 -26.75
CA VAL A 117 -2.31 -11.75 -26.46
C VAL A 117 -3.19 -11.73 -27.71
N ASP A 118 -4.36 -12.36 -27.64
CA ASP A 118 -5.39 -12.22 -28.65
C ASP A 118 -6.29 -10.98 -28.38
N LYS A 119 -7.16 -10.67 -29.35
CA LYS A 119 -8.05 -9.49 -29.24
C LYS A 119 -8.93 -9.50 -27.99
N LYS A 120 -9.39 -10.67 -27.54
CA LYS A 120 -10.28 -10.82 -26.38
C LYS A 120 -9.53 -10.58 -25.09
N SER A 121 -8.33 -11.18 -24.93
CA SER A 121 -7.50 -10.99 -23.75
C SER A 121 -6.92 -9.59 -23.68
N ALA A 122 -6.58 -8.97 -24.81
CA ALA A 122 -6.16 -7.56 -24.87
C ALA A 122 -7.28 -6.62 -24.38
N LYS A 123 -8.51 -6.84 -24.81
CA LYS A 123 -9.67 -6.06 -24.35
C LYS A 123 -9.90 -6.22 -22.84
N LYS A 124 -9.85 -7.46 -22.36
CA LYS A 124 -9.98 -7.73 -20.92
C LYS A 124 -8.90 -7.05 -20.10
N LEU A 125 -7.64 -7.12 -20.55
CA LEU A 125 -6.52 -6.47 -19.88
C LEU A 125 -6.71 -4.95 -19.81
N PHE A 126 -7.16 -4.33 -20.91
CA PHE A 126 -7.47 -2.90 -20.93
C PHE A 126 -8.56 -2.53 -19.92
N GLU A 127 -9.64 -3.32 -19.85
CA GLU A 127 -10.74 -3.10 -18.90
C GLU A 127 -10.27 -3.24 -17.45
N ASP A 128 -9.45 -4.26 -17.14
CA ASP A 128 -8.92 -4.52 -15.80
C ASP A 128 -7.96 -3.39 -15.34
N LEU A 129 -7.07 -2.92 -16.23
CA LEU A 129 -6.17 -1.79 -15.94
C LEU A 129 -6.94 -0.49 -15.76
N SER A 130 -7.92 -0.21 -16.63
CA SER A 130 -8.75 0.99 -16.52
C SER A 130 -9.56 1.00 -15.21
N LYS A 131 -10.07 -0.15 -14.78
CA LYS A 131 -10.74 -0.27 -13.49
C LYS A 131 -9.79 0.06 -12.34
N THR A 132 -8.57 -0.46 -12.37
CA THR A 132 -7.55 -0.18 -11.34
C THR A 132 -7.19 1.30 -11.31
N ASP A 133 -6.95 1.92 -12.46
CA ASP A 133 -6.66 3.35 -12.56
C ASP A 133 -7.80 4.21 -11.99
N ASN A 134 -9.05 3.86 -12.29
CA ASN A 134 -10.21 4.58 -11.76
C ASN A 134 -10.34 4.43 -10.23
N GLN A 135 -10.02 3.25 -9.68
CA GLN A 135 -10.02 3.03 -8.23
C GLN A 135 -8.94 3.88 -7.54
N ILE A 136 -7.73 3.93 -8.11
CA ILE A 136 -6.63 4.74 -7.61
C ILE A 136 -6.97 6.23 -7.70
N ALA A 137 -7.50 6.68 -8.84
CA ALA A 137 -7.90 8.08 -9.04
C ALA A 137 -9.00 8.52 -8.07
N ALA A 138 -9.99 7.66 -7.80
CA ALA A 138 -11.03 7.93 -6.82
C ALA A 138 -10.45 8.09 -5.41
N LEU A 139 -9.50 7.25 -5.03
CA LEU A 139 -8.83 7.33 -3.74
C LEU A 139 -7.98 8.62 -3.60
N TYR A 140 -7.38 9.10 -4.70
CA TYR A 140 -6.62 10.36 -4.69
C TYR A 140 -7.51 11.60 -4.56
N ALA A 141 -8.79 11.48 -4.90
CA ALA A 141 -9.76 12.58 -4.83
C ALA A 141 -10.41 12.74 -3.44
N GLU A 142 -10.23 11.79 -2.52
CA GLU A 142 -10.69 11.87 -1.13
C GLU A 142 -9.77 12.76 -0.28
#